data_a6557b47b6f8ef92be1cdadba3d38d2f
#
_entry.id   a6557b47b6f8ef92be1cdadba3d38d2f
#
_cell.length_a   1.000
_cell.length_b   1.000
_cell.length_c   1.000
_cell.angle_alpha   90.00
_cell.angle_beta   90.00
_cell.angle_gamma   90.00
#
_symmetry.space_group_name_H-M   'P 1'
#
loop_
_entity.id
_entity.type
_entity.pdbx_description
1 polymer ?
#
loop_
_entity_poly.entity_id
_entity_poly.type
_entity_poly.pdbx_seq_one_letter_code
_entity_poly.pdbx_strand_id
1 'polypeptide(L)'
;MYIIDDFIRFRTELIHIPLKEPISISLEQISTLLCCTTRNSRFILQKWIALQWIAWIPGKGRGNRSQLSFLVEPDEIVVSHAQQMIYSGQVAEALTLMQKYTVTLPRANERFQRWFRGQFGLQWEREQGKRIETLRLPLGEPLSVVDPIHAYLRSECHISQHICETLLRYNKTSGRMESHLAYHIEKNESGDRWTIFLRKGILFHHGREMLASDVIYSFYRLARENSPYQWLTREISEMIERDDRVIEIRLTGPNYLFDRYLGNEHLAIVPRDYVEQVGADFARMPIGTGPFKLIRNDDGLVILEAFESYFGFRPHLDRVQFIALQKKTDEKEKITAYGMWYEMDEVDNVEQTGEGDNGEWQRATSDDWCVQYLSCNQRKTGPTENLSFRQALQLILSPKQMLHELGGARHEVATCFASWKRDRFPGEESQRESELCLFEHVRLLLQQSNYQGESLRLHTFTDRDHVEDCEWIKEQCAMYGISIEVHYYAVSELLRPTTIEQADLIHDSATVSDDTELSLLEVFLSYNSFIYSHMKDEDRQSIDRAITHLQSLQSGIDQQNAIAEIEQMLQQQIAYLPLYRNRIGLMVDPRLHGIRINRQGHVDYRTLWYKHRS
;
A
#
# COMPACT_ATOMS: atom_id res chain seq x y z
N MET A 1 -32.49 4.90 -4.67
CA MET A 1 -31.93 4.67 -6.02
C MET A 1 -33.00 4.78 -7.11
N TYR A 2 -34.05 3.98 -7.16
CA TYR A 2 -35.10 4.02 -8.21
C TYR A 2 -35.73 5.41 -8.46
N ILE A 3 -35.85 6.25 -7.42
CA ILE A 3 -36.49 7.58 -7.54
C ILE A 3 -35.64 8.57 -8.32
N ILE A 4 -34.32 8.49 -8.23
CA ILE A 4 -33.37 9.30 -9.00
C ILE A 4 -33.40 8.82 -10.46
N ASP A 5 -33.36 7.52 -10.72
CA ASP A 5 -33.45 6.94 -12.05
C ASP A 5 -34.76 7.36 -12.77
N ASP A 6 -35.88 7.31 -12.05
CA ASP A 6 -37.16 7.72 -12.56
C ASP A 6 -37.20 9.23 -12.90
N PHE A 7 -36.56 10.06 -12.05
CA PHE A 7 -36.48 11.50 -12.30
C PHE A 7 -35.61 11.82 -13.50
N ILE A 8 -34.45 11.19 -13.64
CA ILE A 8 -33.54 11.38 -14.77
C ILE A 8 -34.27 11.01 -16.07
N ARG A 9 -34.86 9.81 -16.11
CA ARG A 9 -35.62 9.37 -17.31
C ARG A 9 -36.74 10.34 -17.66
N PHE A 10 -37.53 10.74 -16.68
CA PHE A 10 -38.66 11.67 -16.88
C PHE A 10 -38.20 13.05 -17.35
N ARG A 11 -37.11 13.56 -16.76
CA ARG A 11 -36.55 14.87 -17.14
C ARG A 11 -35.89 14.86 -18.52
N THR A 12 -35.22 13.73 -18.88
CA THR A 12 -34.61 13.56 -20.19
C THR A 12 -35.65 13.64 -21.32
N GLU A 13 -36.80 13.02 -21.15
CA GLU A 13 -37.91 13.10 -22.15
C GLU A 13 -38.49 14.53 -22.28
N LEU A 14 -38.35 15.34 -21.23
CA LEU A 14 -38.88 16.71 -21.16
C LEU A 14 -37.74 17.76 -21.08
N ILE A 15 -36.57 17.45 -21.61
CA ILE A 15 -35.36 18.30 -21.52
C ILE A 15 -35.51 19.67 -22.14
N HIS A 16 -36.41 19.79 -23.14
CA HIS A 16 -36.69 21.04 -23.84
C HIS A 16 -37.46 22.07 -22.99
N ILE A 17 -37.94 21.69 -21.81
CA ILE A 17 -38.70 22.55 -20.91
C ILE A 17 -37.73 23.24 -19.93
N PRO A 18 -37.68 24.57 -19.87
CA PRO A 18 -36.82 25.27 -18.94
C PRO A 18 -37.21 25.03 -17.50
N LEU A 19 -36.24 25.19 -16.57
CA LEU A 19 -36.51 25.15 -15.12
C LEU A 19 -37.52 26.23 -14.74
N LYS A 20 -38.40 25.89 -13.80
CA LYS A 20 -39.44 26.73 -13.22
C LYS A 20 -40.56 27.14 -14.20
N GLU A 21 -40.50 26.71 -15.44
CA GLU A 21 -41.57 26.92 -16.42
C GLU A 21 -42.68 25.87 -16.22
N PRO A 22 -43.95 26.27 -16.03
CA PRO A 22 -45.05 25.34 -15.83
C PRO A 22 -45.53 24.72 -17.15
N ILE A 23 -45.62 23.39 -17.17
CA ILE A 23 -46.21 22.62 -18.26
C ILE A 23 -47.54 22.01 -17.85
N SER A 24 -48.48 21.99 -18.80
CA SER A 24 -49.75 21.30 -18.59
C SER A 24 -49.64 19.82 -18.94
N ILE A 25 -49.65 18.94 -17.94
CA ILE A 25 -49.48 17.50 -18.10
C ILE A 25 -50.51 16.72 -17.27
N SER A 26 -51.01 15.61 -17.82
CA SER A 26 -51.91 14.72 -17.09
C SER A 26 -51.15 13.62 -16.37
N LEU A 27 -51.79 13.06 -15.33
CA LEU A 27 -51.21 11.94 -14.57
C LEU A 27 -51.00 10.69 -15.47
N GLU A 28 -51.87 10.51 -16.48
CA GLU A 28 -51.74 9.42 -17.44
C GLU A 28 -50.51 9.60 -18.34
N GLN A 29 -50.25 10.83 -18.84
CA GLN A 29 -49.04 11.14 -19.58
C GLN A 29 -47.76 10.87 -18.72
N ILE A 30 -47.77 11.27 -17.45
CA ILE A 30 -46.66 10.99 -16.53
C ILE A 30 -46.48 9.49 -16.34
N SER A 31 -47.57 8.74 -16.21
CA SER A 31 -47.51 7.25 -16.06
C SER A 31 -46.87 6.60 -17.29
N THR A 32 -47.22 7.08 -18.47
CA THR A 32 -46.65 6.60 -19.74
C THR A 32 -45.16 6.88 -19.82
N LEU A 33 -44.72 8.10 -19.51
CA LEU A 33 -43.30 8.50 -19.53
C LEU A 33 -42.48 7.73 -18.47
N LEU A 34 -43.08 7.45 -17.32
CA LEU A 34 -42.46 6.68 -16.25
C LEU A 34 -42.59 5.16 -16.43
N CYS A 35 -43.29 4.69 -17.46
CA CYS A 35 -43.58 3.26 -17.68
C CYS A 35 -44.15 2.57 -16.44
N CYS A 36 -45.06 3.20 -15.72
CA CYS A 36 -45.62 2.66 -14.48
C CYS A 36 -47.13 2.96 -14.34
N THR A 37 -47.76 2.39 -13.32
CA THR A 37 -49.21 2.66 -13.07
C THR A 37 -49.44 4.09 -12.54
N THR A 38 -50.63 4.65 -12.79
CA THR A 38 -51.02 5.97 -12.29
C THR A 38 -50.95 6.07 -10.76
N ARG A 39 -51.15 4.96 -10.05
CA ARG A 39 -50.97 4.90 -8.57
C ARG A 39 -49.49 5.08 -8.18
N ASN A 40 -48.58 4.41 -8.87
CA ASN A 40 -47.17 4.55 -8.63
C ASN A 40 -46.63 5.93 -9.03
N SER A 41 -47.12 6.50 -10.16
CA SER A 41 -46.75 7.86 -10.56
C SER A 41 -47.13 8.91 -9.52
N ARG A 42 -48.28 8.77 -8.86
CA ARG A 42 -48.69 9.66 -7.72
C ARG A 42 -47.69 9.55 -6.58
N PHE A 43 -47.27 8.34 -6.21
CA PHE A 43 -46.29 8.12 -5.15
C PHE A 43 -44.93 8.74 -5.50
N ILE A 44 -44.46 8.56 -6.72
CA ILE A 44 -43.20 9.15 -7.23
C ILE A 44 -43.29 10.68 -7.21
N LEU A 45 -44.38 11.27 -7.74
CA LEU A 45 -44.59 12.71 -7.72
C LEU A 45 -44.62 13.29 -6.29
N GLN A 46 -45.31 12.64 -5.36
CA GLN A 46 -45.31 13.07 -3.94
C GLN A 46 -43.89 13.10 -3.34
N LYS A 47 -43.06 12.12 -3.68
CA LYS A 47 -41.66 12.12 -3.25
C LYS A 47 -40.85 13.23 -3.89
N TRP A 48 -40.99 13.46 -5.21
CA TRP A 48 -40.30 14.55 -5.87
C TRP A 48 -40.71 15.93 -5.36
N ILE A 49 -42.03 16.11 -5.00
CA ILE A 49 -42.51 17.33 -4.35
C ILE A 49 -41.88 17.49 -2.96
N ALA A 50 -41.84 16.43 -2.16
CA ALA A 50 -41.26 16.46 -0.83
C ALA A 50 -39.75 16.76 -0.88
N LEU A 51 -39.04 16.30 -1.89
CA LEU A 51 -37.64 16.57 -2.15
C LEU A 51 -37.39 17.93 -2.84
N GLN A 52 -38.45 18.69 -3.15
CA GLN A 52 -38.37 19.96 -3.87
C GLN A 52 -37.72 19.85 -5.27
N TRP A 53 -37.86 18.70 -5.93
CA TRP A 53 -37.38 18.53 -7.31
C TRP A 53 -38.35 19.06 -8.33
N ILE A 54 -39.64 19.06 -8.00
CA ILE A 54 -40.73 19.59 -8.82
C ILE A 54 -41.70 20.42 -7.99
N ALA A 55 -42.38 21.36 -8.64
CA ALA A 55 -43.61 21.97 -8.17
C ALA A 55 -44.82 21.36 -8.94
N TRP A 56 -45.87 21.02 -8.19
CA TRP A 56 -47.09 20.43 -8.78
C TRP A 56 -48.32 21.17 -8.32
N ILE A 57 -49.10 21.69 -9.29
CA ILE A 57 -50.37 22.35 -9.05
C ILE A 57 -51.44 21.46 -9.68
N PRO A 58 -52.31 20.80 -8.87
CA PRO A 58 -53.35 19.95 -9.42
C PRO A 58 -54.42 20.77 -10.14
N GLY A 59 -54.87 20.30 -11.31
CA GLY A 59 -55.99 20.90 -12.02
C GLY A 59 -57.30 20.79 -11.26
N LYS A 60 -58.04 21.85 -11.17
CA LYS A 60 -59.35 21.88 -10.51
C LYS A 60 -60.49 21.70 -11.53
N GLY A 61 -61.30 20.64 -11.39
CA GLY A 61 -62.49 20.35 -12.21
C GLY A 61 -62.26 19.42 -13.41
N ARG A 62 -63.35 18.94 -14.04
CA ARG A 62 -63.30 18.06 -15.21
C ARG A 62 -62.69 18.81 -16.41
N GLY A 63 -61.55 18.29 -16.95
CA GLY A 63 -60.89 18.82 -18.13
C GLY A 63 -59.69 19.73 -17.88
N ASN A 64 -59.43 20.20 -16.65
CA ASN A 64 -58.26 21.01 -16.35
C ASN A 64 -57.03 20.13 -16.08
N ARG A 65 -55.99 20.33 -16.88
CA ARG A 65 -54.69 19.63 -16.70
C ARG A 65 -53.95 20.22 -15.51
N SER A 66 -53.20 19.38 -14.80
CA SER A 66 -52.31 19.82 -13.76
C SER A 66 -51.08 20.53 -14.36
N GLN A 67 -50.49 21.39 -13.56
CA GLN A 67 -49.22 22.07 -13.94
C GLN A 67 -48.06 21.47 -13.18
N LEU A 68 -47.00 21.15 -13.88
CA LEU A 68 -45.74 20.65 -13.35
C LEU A 68 -44.63 21.63 -13.75
N SER A 69 -43.76 21.97 -12.79
CA SER A 69 -42.54 22.72 -13.06
C SER A 69 -41.35 21.98 -12.47
N PHE A 70 -40.26 21.83 -13.20
CA PHE A 70 -39.00 21.31 -12.68
C PHE A 70 -38.27 22.41 -11.90
N LEU A 71 -37.80 22.08 -10.68
CA LEU A 71 -37.11 23.03 -9.82
C LEU A 71 -35.58 22.83 -9.84
N VAL A 72 -35.11 21.64 -10.17
CA VAL A 72 -33.70 21.24 -10.22
C VAL A 72 -33.40 20.38 -11.43
N GLU A 73 -32.16 20.41 -11.88
CA GLU A 73 -31.70 19.52 -12.94
C GLU A 73 -31.21 18.18 -12.39
N PRO A 74 -31.29 17.09 -13.16
CA PRO A 74 -30.75 15.79 -12.75
C PRO A 74 -29.29 15.83 -12.30
N ASP A 75 -28.46 16.63 -12.97
CA ASP A 75 -27.05 16.82 -12.64
C ASP A 75 -26.85 17.24 -11.19
N GLU A 76 -27.68 18.18 -10.68
CA GLU A 76 -27.58 18.68 -9.30
C GLU A 76 -27.98 17.62 -8.30
N ILE A 77 -29.01 16.83 -8.61
CA ILE A 77 -29.49 15.77 -7.72
C ILE A 77 -28.44 14.67 -7.58
N VAL A 78 -27.89 14.19 -8.70
CA VAL A 78 -26.92 13.10 -8.71
C VAL A 78 -25.64 13.52 -8.01
N VAL A 79 -25.13 14.73 -8.33
CA VAL A 79 -23.92 15.26 -7.68
C VAL A 79 -24.13 15.45 -6.18
N SER A 80 -25.23 16.06 -5.75
CA SER A 80 -25.52 16.27 -4.31
C SER A 80 -25.68 14.95 -3.56
N HIS A 81 -26.29 13.95 -4.19
CA HIS A 81 -26.44 12.63 -3.59
C HIS A 81 -25.07 11.92 -3.45
N ALA A 82 -24.24 11.93 -4.49
CA ALA A 82 -22.89 11.39 -4.42
C ALA A 82 -22.03 12.11 -3.37
N GLN A 83 -22.13 13.43 -3.26
CA GLN A 83 -21.46 14.20 -2.21
C GLN A 83 -21.87 13.76 -0.79
N GLN A 84 -23.19 13.57 -0.54
CA GLN A 84 -23.67 13.07 0.73
C GLN A 84 -23.16 11.66 1.04
N MET A 85 -23.08 10.78 0.03
CA MET A 85 -22.51 9.45 0.19
C MET A 85 -21.03 9.52 0.59
N ILE A 86 -20.24 10.39 -0.07
CA ILE A 86 -18.83 10.62 0.30
C ILE A 86 -18.70 11.09 1.75
N TYR A 87 -19.49 12.08 2.18
CA TYR A 87 -19.46 12.58 3.56
C TYR A 87 -19.88 11.54 4.60
N SER A 88 -20.73 10.57 4.22
CA SER A 88 -21.10 9.45 5.09
C SER A 88 -20.11 8.28 5.05
N GLY A 89 -19.05 8.36 4.22
CA GLY A 89 -18.03 7.31 4.06
C GLY A 89 -18.38 6.23 3.04
N GLN A 90 -19.49 6.39 2.30
CA GLN A 90 -19.92 5.47 1.23
C GLN A 90 -19.25 5.87 -0.11
N VAL A 91 -17.91 5.82 -0.13
CA VAL A 91 -17.12 6.35 -1.27
C VAL A 91 -17.30 5.49 -2.51
N ALA A 92 -17.22 4.17 -2.37
CA ALA A 92 -17.33 3.23 -3.47
C ALA A 92 -18.70 3.31 -4.16
N GLU A 93 -19.77 3.42 -3.36
CA GLU A 93 -21.13 3.56 -3.87
C GLU A 93 -21.33 4.91 -4.59
N ALA A 94 -20.72 5.98 -4.07
CA ALA A 94 -20.76 7.29 -4.71
C ALA A 94 -20.07 7.27 -6.07
N LEU A 95 -18.89 6.69 -6.16
CA LEU A 95 -18.15 6.55 -7.43
C LEU A 95 -18.91 5.66 -8.41
N THR A 96 -19.47 4.53 -7.94
CA THR A 96 -20.31 3.65 -8.77
C THR A 96 -21.56 4.38 -9.27
N LEU A 97 -22.18 5.23 -8.44
CA LEU A 97 -23.31 6.05 -8.83
C LEU A 97 -22.93 7.02 -9.95
N MET A 98 -21.81 7.72 -9.80
CA MET A 98 -21.33 8.68 -10.81
C MET A 98 -20.96 7.99 -12.12
N GLN A 99 -20.29 6.84 -12.06
CA GLN A 99 -19.93 6.03 -13.20
C GLN A 99 -21.18 5.61 -14.02
N LYS A 100 -22.23 5.17 -13.32
CA LYS A 100 -23.51 4.80 -13.95
C LYS A 100 -24.08 5.91 -14.86
N TYR A 101 -23.85 7.18 -14.50
CA TYR A 101 -24.40 8.32 -15.21
C TYR A 101 -23.37 9.08 -16.06
N THR A 102 -22.14 8.61 -16.19
CA THR A 102 -21.08 9.30 -16.96
C THR A 102 -21.51 9.61 -18.39
N VAL A 103 -22.15 8.66 -19.08
CA VAL A 103 -22.62 8.85 -20.46
C VAL A 103 -23.90 9.68 -20.54
N THR A 104 -24.84 9.48 -19.60
CA THR A 104 -26.16 10.12 -19.63
C THR A 104 -26.12 11.56 -19.12
N LEU A 105 -25.25 11.85 -18.15
CA LEU A 105 -25.10 13.16 -17.49
C LEU A 105 -23.61 13.59 -17.43
N PRO A 106 -22.95 13.86 -18.57
CA PRO A 106 -21.51 14.16 -18.58
C PRO A 106 -21.16 15.40 -17.75
N ARG A 107 -22.03 16.42 -17.72
CA ARG A 107 -21.84 17.62 -16.90
C ARG A 107 -21.87 17.33 -15.40
N ALA A 108 -22.71 16.39 -14.96
CA ALA A 108 -22.74 15.95 -13.57
C ALA A 108 -21.39 15.30 -13.20
N ASN A 109 -20.85 14.46 -14.08
CA ASN A 109 -19.57 13.82 -13.86
C ASN A 109 -18.43 14.86 -13.76
N GLU A 110 -18.33 15.80 -14.69
CA GLU A 110 -17.33 16.88 -14.63
C GLU A 110 -17.42 17.73 -13.34
N ARG A 111 -18.65 18.09 -12.93
CA ARG A 111 -18.88 18.83 -11.67
C ARG A 111 -18.50 18.03 -10.45
N PHE A 112 -18.87 16.75 -10.42
CA PHE A 112 -18.51 15.86 -9.34
C PHE A 112 -17.00 15.67 -9.26
N GLN A 113 -16.33 15.37 -10.36
CA GLN A 113 -14.88 15.20 -10.43
C GLN A 113 -14.14 16.45 -9.96
N ARG A 114 -14.56 17.64 -10.40
CA ARG A 114 -13.98 18.91 -9.95
C ARG A 114 -14.15 19.11 -8.44
N TRP A 115 -15.34 18.85 -7.92
CA TRP A 115 -15.62 18.94 -6.49
C TRP A 115 -14.83 17.87 -5.70
N PHE A 116 -14.83 16.63 -6.18
CA PHE A 116 -14.17 15.51 -5.53
C PHE A 116 -12.65 15.72 -5.40
N ARG A 117 -12.04 16.22 -6.47
CA ARG A 117 -10.63 16.63 -6.44
C ARG A 117 -10.36 17.67 -5.35
N GLY A 118 -11.24 18.62 -5.14
CA GLY A 118 -11.14 19.61 -4.08
C GLY A 118 -11.29 19.06 -2.66
N GLN A 119 -11.68 17.78 -2.50
CA GLN A 119 -11.76 17.14 -1.18
C GLN A 119 -10.40 16.65 -0.67
N PHE A 120 -9.40 16.51 -1.53
CA PHE A 120 -8.07 16.08 -1.15
C PHE A 120 -7.15 17.26 -0.80
N GLY A 121 -6.01 16.94 -0.17
CA GLY A 121 -5.10 17.94 0.35
C GLY A 121 -5.55 18.49 1.71
N LEU A 122 -5.10 19.71 2.03
CA LEU A 122 -5.43 20.34 3.30
C LEU A 122 -6.88 20.81 3.35
N GLN A 123 -7.58 20.37 4.36
CA GLN A 123 -8.94 20.80 4.70
C GLN A 123 -8.95 21.45 6.09
N TRP A 124 -9.80 22.46 6.25
CA TRP A 124 -10.04 23.09 7.54
C TRP A 124 -11.48 22.86 7.98
N GLU A 125 -11.62 22.15 9.07
CA GLU A 125 -12.91 21.86 9.68
C GLU A 125 -13.06 22.64 10.99
N ARG A 126 -14.29 22.91 11.41
CA ARG A 126 -14.58 23.49 12.72
C ARG A 126 -15.37 22.48 13.53
N GLU A 127 -14.75 21.95 14.57
CA GLU A 127 -15.42 21.06 15.51
C GLU A 127 -15.44 21.73 16.89
N GLN A 128 -16.62 21.86 17.48
CA GLN A 128 -16.82 22.48 18.80
C GLN A 128 -16.14 23.85 18.96
N GLY A 129 -16.09 24.66 17.88
CA GLY A 129 -15.46 25.97 17.87
C GLY A 129 -13.94 25.97 17.69
N LYS A 130 -13.26 24.83 17.73
CA LYS A 130 -11.86 24.70 17.40
C LYS A 130 -11.67 24.46 15.89
N ARG A 131 -10.62 25.02 15.34
CA ARG A 131 -10.18 24.73 13.97
C ARG A 131 -9.38 23.42 13.99
N ILE A 132 -9.75 22.49 13.14
CA ILE A 132 -9.09 21.20 12.95
C ILE A 132 -8.41 21.21 11.58
N GLU A 133 -7.11 20.98 11.55
CA GLU A 133 -6.30 20.88 10.34
C GLU A 133 -6.22 19.43 9.90
N THR A 134 -6.92 19.13 8.80
CA THR A 134 -7.05 17.76 8.27
C THR A 134 -6.33 17.66 6.92
N LEU A 135 -5.40 16.73 6.79
CA LEU A 135 -4.83 16.32 5.51
C LEU A 135 -5.62 15.13 4.96
N ARG A 136 -6.26 15.30 3.80
CA ARG A 136 -6.99 14.22 3.12
C ARG A 136 -6.19 13.65 1.97
N LEU A 137 -6.01 12.35 1.99
CA LEU A 137 -5.23 11.59 1.01
C LEU A 137 -6.08 10.48 0.41
N PRO A 138 -5.87 10.14 -0.85
CA PRO A 138 -6.45 8.94 -1.43
C PRO A 138 -5.71 7.69 -0.93
N LEU A 139 -6.40 6.56 -0.94
CA LEU A 139 -5.87 5.24 -0.67
C LEU A 139 -6.33 4.31 -1.78
N GLY A 140 -5.42 3.57 -2.40
CA GLY A 140 -5.74 2.69 -3.54
C GLY A 140 -6.68 1.54 -3.16
N GLU A 141 -6.52 1.02 -1.94
CA GLU A 141 -7.31 -0.10 -1.41
C GLU A 141 -7.56 0.07 0.10
N PRO A 142 -8.64 -0.52 0.62
CA PRO A 142 -8.91 -0.53 2.05
C PRO A 142 -7.77 -1.21 2.84
N LEU A 143 -7.46 -0.69 4.03
CA LEU A 143 -6.49 -1.33 4.92
C LEU A 143 -7.15 -2.49 5.66
N SER A 144 -6.64 -3.69 5.43
CA SER A 144 -7.16 -4.91 6.05
C SER A 144 -6.52 -5.17 7.41
N VAL A 145 -5.20 -4.97 7.51
CA VAL A 145 -4.40 -5.30 8.69
C VAL A 145 -3.43 -4.17 8.99
N VAL A 146 -3.52 -3.58 10.17
CA VAL A 146 -2.62 -2.49 10.62
C VAL A 146 -1.83 -2.92 11.87
N ASP A 147 -2.03 -4.14 12.33
CA ASP A 147 -1.27 -4.74 13.42
C ASP A 147 0.20 -4.92 13.01
N PRO A 148 1.18 -4.38 13.78
CA PRO A 148 2.59 -4.43 13.41
C PRO A 148 3.11 -5.82 13.03
N ILE A 149 2.67 -6.88 13.73
CA ILE A 149 3.19 -8.24 13.49
C ILE A 149 2.59 -8.92 12.24
N HIS A 150 1.56 -8.33 11.64
CA HIS A 150 0.85 -8.90 10.48
C HIS A 150 0.76 -7.94 9.29
N ALA A 151 1.07 -6.66 9.47
CA ALA A 151 1.09 -5.68 8.38
C ALA A 151 2.12 -6.09 7.33
N TYR A 152 1.70 -6.13 6.06
CA TYR A 152 2.54 -6.58 4.95
C TYR A 152 2.57 -5.55 3.81
N LEU A 153 1.40 -5.02 3.45
CA LEU A 153 1.33 -4.01 2.40
C LEU A 153 2.04 -2.73 2.83
N ARG A 154 2.67 -2.07 1.87
CA ARG A 154 3.37 -0.80 2.10
C ARG A 154 2.48 0.23 2.82
N SER A 155 1.21 0.34 2.42
CA SER A 155 0.22 1.23 3.05
C SER A 155 -0.11 0.82 4.50
N GLU A 156 -0.21 -0.48 4.78
CA GLU A 156 -0.46 -1.02 6.13
C GLU A 156 0.71 -0.73 7.06
N CYS A 157 1.94 -1.04 6.64
CA CYS A 157 3.17 -0.74 7.39
C CYS A 157 3.31 0.76 7.65
N HIS A 158 3.05 1.59 6.63
CA HIS A 158 3.12 3.05 6.76
C HIS A 158 2.17 3.57 7.83
N ILE A 159 0.91 3.13 7.82
CA ILE A 159 -0.07 3.55 8.84
C ILE A 159 0.30 3.00 10.22
N SER A 160 0.72 1.73 10.30
CA SER A 160 1.15 1.10 11.54
C SER A 160 2.27 1.88 12.24
N GLN A 161 3.27 2.37 11.50
CA GLN A 161 4.38 3.19 12.02
C GLN A 161 3.94 4.55 12.62
N HIS A 162 2.76 5.05 12.29
CA HIS A 162 2.21 6.26 12.89
C HIS A 162 1.41 5.99 14.16
N ILE A 163 0.99 4.74 14.38
CA ILE A 163 0.19 4.29 15.52
C ILE A 163 1.07 3.64 16.59
N CYS A 164 2.03 2.83 16.19
CA CYS A 164 2.89 2.04 17.07
C CYS A 164 4.35 2.46 16.93
N GLU A 165 5.07 2.48 18.05
CA GLU A 165 6.47 2.88 18.08
C GLU A 165 7.37 1.72 18.57
N THR A 166 8.64 1.78 18.19
CA THR A 166 9.67 0.80 18.48
C THR A 166 10.60 1.24 19.62
N LEU A 167 11.39 0.33 20.17
CA LEU A 167 12.34 0.63 21.24
C LEU A 167 13.43 1.59 20.77
N LEU A 168 13.94 1.40 19.57
CA LEU A 168 14.95 2.25 18.92
C LEU A 168 14.42 2.78 17.58
N ARG A 169 15.11 3.77 17.04
CA ARG A 169 14.84 4.30 15.69
C ARG A 169 16.15 4.43 14.91
N TYR A 170 16.13 4.03 13.66
CA TYR A 170 17.27 4.22 12.76
C TYR A 170 17.36 5.69 12.32
N ASN A 171 18.54 6.28 12.50
CA ASN A 171 18.85 7.62 11.99
C ASN A 171 19.66 7.48 10.69
N LYS A 172 19.02 7.78 9.55
CA LYS A 172 19.64 7.67 8.22
C LYS A 172 20.83 8.61 8.01
N THR A 173 20.90 9.74 8.75
CA THR A 173 22.00 10.69 8.62
C THR A 173 23.27 10.19 9.30
N SER A 174 23.14 9.61 10.49
CA SER A 174 24.26 9.06 11.25
C SER A 174 24.56 7.59 10.94
N GLY A 175 23.62 6.85 10.28
CA GLY A 175 23.70 5.42 10.05
C GLY A 175 23.64 4.58 11.34
N ARG A 176 23.04 5.10 12.41
CA ARG A 176 23.02 4.49 13.73
C ARG A 176 21.62 4.38 14.30
N MET A 177 21.44 3.43 15.20
CA MET A 177 20.26 3.34 16.05
C MET A 177 20.29 4.41 17.13
N GLU A 178 19.15 5.08 17.33
CA GLU A 178 18.93 6.09 18.36
C GLU A 178 17.85 5.65 19.34
N SER A 179 17.99 6.08 20.59
CA SER A 179 17.02 5.84 21.65
C SER A 179 15.65 6.44 21.29
N HIS A 180 14.58 5.63 21.44
CA HIS A 180 13.21 6.06 21.16
C HIS A 180 12.27 5.73 22.32
N LEU A 181 11.55 4.60 22.36
CA LEU A 181 10.86 4.16 23.58
C LEU A 181 11.86 3.72 24.66
N ALA A 182 13.00 3.14 24.26
CA ALA A 182 14.11 2.95 25.17
C ALA A 182 14.81 4.29 25.42
N TYR A 183 15.12 4.57 26.69
CA TYR A 183 15.96 5.69 27.11
C TYR A 183 17.42 5.37 26.89
N HIS A 184 17.84 4.16 27.23
CA HIS A 184 19.21 3.67 27.11
C HIS A 184 19.24 2.16 26.89
N ILE A 185 20.26 1.68 26.21
CA ILE A 185 20.51 0.25 25.98
C ILE A 185 21.98 -0.05 26.29
N GLU A 186 22.20 -1.13 27.03
CA GLU A 186 23.52 -1.68 27.30
C GLU A 186 23.62 -3.08 26.68
N LYS A 187 24.79 -3.41 26.13
CA LYS A 187 25.12 -4.76 25.71
C LYS A 187 26.40 -5.21 26.36
N ASN A 188 26.50 -6.48 26.68
CA ASN A 188 27.74 -7.07 27.18
C ASN A 188 28.80 -7.21 26.07
N GLU A 189 30.04 -7.51 26.43
CA GLU A 189 31.15 -7.64 25.49
C GLU A 189 30.96 -8.78 24.49
N SER A 190 30.29 -9.87 24.88
CA SER A 190 29.99 -11.01 24.01
C SER A 190 28.83 -10.77 23.02
N GLY A 191 28.05 -9.71 23.18
CA GLY A 191 26.94 -9.37 22.29
C GLY A 191 25.71 -10.28 22.40
N ASP A 192 25.64 -11.12 23.45
CA ASP A 192 24.55 -12.08 23.68
C ASP A 192 23.60 -11.68 24.81
N ARG A 193 23.87 -10.55 25.49
CA ARG A 193 23.01 -10.01 26.55
C ARG A 193 22.80 -8.53 26.36
N TRP A 194 21.52 -8.12 26.35
CA TRP A 194 21.09 -6.75 26.15
C TRP A 194 20.21 -6.30 27.31
N THR A 195 20.50 -5.14 27.89
CA THR A 195 19.69 -4.52 28.95
C THR A 195 19.07 -3.25 28.43
N ILE A 196 17.75 -3.17 28.49
CA ILE A 196 16.95 -2.08 27.94
C ILE A 196 16.32 -1.31 29.09
N PHE A 197 16.56 -0.01 29.13
CA PHE A 197 15.98 0.92 30.08
C PHE A 197 14.91 1.74 29.37
N LEU A 198 13.65 1.62 29.79
CA LEU A 198 12.52 2.32 29.16
C LEU A 198 12.41 3.77 29.64
N ARG A 199 11.92 4.65 28.77
CA ARG A 199 11.51 6.01 29.14
C ARG A 199 10.34 5.96 30.11
N LYS A 200 10.27 6.92 31.03
CA LYS A 200 9.15 7.09 31.96
C LYS A 200 8.06 7.93 31.33
N GLY A 201 6.81 7.67 31.69
CA GLY A 201 5.65 8.48 31.32
C GLY A 201 5.20 8.33 29.86
N ILE A 202 5.66 7.28 29.15
CA ILE A 202 5.11 6.95 27.82
C ILE A 202 3.74 6.35 27.98
N LEU A 203 2.74 6.98 27.33
CA LEU A 203 1.35 6.54 27.38
C LEU A 203 0.97 5.84 26.09
N PHE A 204 0.23 4.76 26.18
CA PHE A 204 -0.56 4.23 25.09
C PHE A 204 -1.76 5.13 24.77
N HIS A 205 -2.36 4.99 23.63
CA HIS A 205 -3.49 5.80 23.17
C HIS A 205 -4.72 5.76 24.09
N HIS A 206 -4.89 4.70 24.90
CA HIS A 206 -5.96 4.60 25.89
C HIS A 206 -5.58 5.19 27.26
N GLY A 207 -4.39 5.78 27.40
CA GLY A 207 -3.96 6.55 28.58
C GLY A 207 -3.18 5.76 29.62
N ARG A 208 -2.98 4.42 29.45
CA ARG A 208 -2.14 3.63 30.36
C ARG A 208 -0.64 3.83 30.02
N GLU A 209 0.21 3.88 31.04
CA GLU A 209 1.66 3.93 30.86
C GLU A 209 2.21 2.58 30.38
N MET A 210 3.17 2.65 29.44
CA MET A 210 3.90 1.51 28.91
C MET A 210 4.91 1.00 29.96
N LEU A 211 4.94 -0.32 30.18
CA LEU A 211 5.83 -0.99 31.12
C LEU A 211 6.67 -2.07 30.41
N ALA A 212 7.67 -2.61 31.14
CA ALA A 212 8.53 -3.71 30.67
C ALA A 212 7.72 -4.95 30.26
N SER A 213 6.64 -5.24 30.98
CA SER A 213 5.73 -6.35 30.67
C SER A 213 5.07 -6.22 29.28
N ASP A 214 4.81 -5.01 28.79
CA ASP A 214 4.25 -4.79 27.45
C ASP A 214 5.28 -5.09 26.36
N VAL A 215 6.54 -4.74 26.59
CA VAL A 215 7.64 -5.07 25.68
C VAL A 215 7.81 -6.58 25.58
N ILE A 216 7.89 -7.25 26.72
CA ILE A 216 8.02 -8.72 26.80
C ILE A 216 6.82 -9.38 26.10
N TYR A 217 5.61 -8.88 26.34
CA TYR A 217 4.40 -9.37 25.67
C TYR A 217 4.48 -9.22 24.15
N SER A 218 4.86 -8.05 23.65
CA SER A 218 4.92 -7.76 22.21
C SER A 218 5.91 -8.71 21.50
N PHE A 219 7.07 -8.97 22.11
CA PHE A 219 8.06 -9.89 21.56
C PHE A 219 7.60 -11.35 21.61
N TYR A 220 6.99 -11.80 22.72
CA TYR A 220 6.43 -13.14 22.80
C TYR A 220 5.24 -13.33 21.86
N ARG A 221 4.45 -12.28 21.65
CA ARG A 221 3.35 -12.30 20.70
C ARG A 221 3.89 -12.56 19.28
N LEU A 222 4.89 -11.81 18.83
CA LEU A 222 5.55 -12.01 17.54
C LEU A 222 6.13 -13.43 17.40
N ALA A 223 6.77 -13.95 18.45
CA ALA A 223 7.37 -15.28 18.45
C ALA A 223 6.35 -16.43 18.34
N ARG A 224 5.11 -16.23 18.84
CA ARG A 224 4.11 -17.30 18.97
C ARG A 224 3.02 -17.26 17.91
N GLU A 225 2.65 -16.08 17.42
CA GLU A 225 1.66 -15.95 16.38
C GLU A 225 2.28 -16.29 15.02
N ASN A 226 1.45 -16.72 14.07
CA ASN A 226 1.91 -17.03 12.71
C ASN A 226 2.22 -15.73 11.96
N SER A 227 3.37 -15.14 12.26
CA SER A 227 3.87 -13.91 11.65
C SER A 227 5.06 -14.22 10.73
N PRO A 228 5.15 -13.57 9.57
CA PRO A 228 6.30 -13.70 8.68
C PRO A 228 7.60 -13.14 9.29
N TYR A 229 7.47 -12.35 10.35
CA TYR A 229 8.58 -11.65 11.00
C TYR A 229 9.08 -12.34 12.28
N GLN A 230 8.68 -13.59 12.54
CA GLN A 230 9.15 -14.39 13.70
C GLN A 230 10.67 -14.49 13.78
N TRP A 231 11.37 -14.34 12.66
CA TRP A 231 12.83 -14.37 12.60
C TRP A 231 13.47 -13.28 13.49
N LEU A 232 12.82 -12.15 13.73
CA LEU A 232 13.29 -11.07 14.61
C LEU A 232 13.45 -11.51 16.07
N THR A 233 12.73 -12.53 16.50
CA THR A 233 12.74 -13.04 17.88
C THR A 233 13.37 -14.43 18.02
N ARG A 234 13.76 -15.06 16.89
CA ARG A 234 14.24 -16.44 16.83
C ARG A 234 15.44 -16.72 17.73
N GLU A 235 16.30 -15.72 17.92
CA GLU A 235 17.53 -15.84 18.72
C GLU A 235 17.33 -15.49 20.19
N ILE A 236 16.16 -15.03 20.59
CA ILE A 236 15.88 -14.70 21.98
C ILE A 236 15.68 -16.00 22.77
N SER A 237 16.62 -16.28 23.67
CA SER A 237 16.55 -17.44 24.57
C SER A 237 15.71 -17.14 25.80
N GLU A 238 15.83 -15.92 26.35
CA GLU A 238 15.14 -15.52 27.58
C GLU A 238 14.94 -14.01 27.63
N MET A 239 13.78 -13.57 28.16
CA MET A 239 13.51 -12.18 28.51
C MET A 239 13.14 -12.09 29.97
N ILE A 240 13.84 -11.24 30.74
CA ILE A 240 13.69 -11.10 32.18
C ILE A 240 13.26 -9.66 32.49
N GLU A 241 12.13 -9.51 33.12
CA GLU A 241 11.71 -8.25 33.74
C GLU A 241 12.54 -8.02 35.01
N ARG A 242 13.46 -7.07 34.99
CA ARG A 242 14.30 -6.70 36.13
C ARG A 242 13.60 -5.66 37.01
N ASP A 243 12.79 -4.81 36.41
CA ASP A 243 12.02 -3.76 37.03
C ASP A 243 10.88 -3.40 36.04
N ASP A 244 9.86 -2.66 36.46
CA ASP A 244 8.77 -2.15 35.64
C ASP A 244 9.24 -1.46 34.34
N ARG A 245 10.51 -1.01 34.30
CA ARG A 245 11.12 -0.27 33.17
C ARG A 245 12.48 -0.80 32.76
N VAL A 246 12.88 -1.98 33.23
CA VAL A 246 14.18 -2.59 32.89
C VAL A 246 13.98 -4.02 32.43
N ILE A 247 14.45 -4.32 31.25
CA ILE A 247 14.33 -5.63 30.62
C ILE A 247 15.74 -6.13 30.27
N GLU A 248 16.06 -7.36 30.66
CA GLU A 248 17.23 -8.07 30.17
C GLU A 248 16.80 -9.09 29.12
N ILE A 249 17.41 -9.02 27.95
CA ILE A 249 17.21 -9.97 26.85
C ILE A 249 18.48 -10.76 26.67
N ARG A 250 18.37 -12.10 26.69
CA ARG A 250 19.45 -13.03 26.41
C ARG A 250 19.22 -13.68 25.05
N LEU A 251 20.29 -13.74 24.27
CA LEU A 251 20.29 -14.37 22.98
C LEU A 251 20.95 -15.75 23.03
N THR A 252 20.71 -16.59 22.05
CA THR A 252 21.33 -17.91 21.92
C THR A 252 22.80 -17.84 21.50
N GLY A 253 23.24 -16.70 21.00
CA GLY A 253 24.61 -16.41 20.58
C GLY A 253 24.85 -14.91 20.38
N PRO A 254 26.07 -14.51 20.02
CA PRO A 254 26.39 -13.11 19.71
C PRO A 254 25.57 -12.56 18.55
N ASN A 255 24.88 -11.42 18.76
CA ASN A 255 24.25 -10.68 17.69
C ASN A 255 24.49 -9.17 17.86
N TYR A 256 25.44 -8.63 17.09
CA TYR A 256 25.79 -7.21 17.13
C TYR A 256 24.87 -6.33 16.26
N LEU A 257 23.94 -6.94 15.52
CA LEU A 257 22.87 -6.25 14.78
C LEU A 257 21.53 -6.22 15.56
N PHE A 258 21.50 -6.76 16.79
CA PHE A 258 20.24 -6.89 17.53
C PHE A 258 19.61 -5.54 17.89
N ASP A 259 20.39 -4.46 18.03
CA ASP A 259 19.87 -3.10 18.17
C ASP A 259 19.02 -2.67 16.96
N ARG A 260 19.38 -3.10 15.73
CA ARG A 260 18.57 -2.85 14.54
C ARG A 260 17.24 -3.58 14.59
N TYR A 261 17.22 -4.81 15.12
CA TYR A 261 15.97 -5.56 15.31
C TYR A 261 15.00 -4.82 16.24
N LEU A 262 15.54 -4.17 17.30
CA LEU A 262 14.75 -3.36 18.25
C LEU A 262 14.15 -2.10 17.62
N GLY A 263 14.59 -1.72 16.43
CA GLY A 263 14.05 -0.62 15.63
C GLY A 263 13.15 -1.07 14.49
N ASN A 264 12.97 -2.38 14.28
CA ASN A 264 12.10 -2.89 13.24
C ASN A 264 10.62 -2.65 13.58
N GLU A 265 9.84 -2.18 12.63
CA GLU A 265 8.43 -1.82 12.79
C GLU A 265 7.53 -2.97 13.25
N HIS A 266 7.91 -4.21 12.93
CA HIS A 266 7.18 -5.40 13.33
C HIS A 266 7.44 -5.81 14.80
N LEU A 267 8.46 -5.22 15.44
CA LEU A 267 8.72 -5.29 16.89
C LEU A 267 8.19 -4.05 17.64
N ALA A 268 7.26 -3.31 17.07
CA ALA A 268 6.60 -2.20 17.76
C ALA A 268 5.86 -2.67 19.01
N ILE A 269 5.83 -1.81 20.02
CA ILE A 269 5.29 -2.16 21.35
C ILE A 269 3.78 -1.87 21.39
N VAL A 270 3.02 -2.89 21.77
CA VAL A 270 1.56 -2.87 21.88
C VAL A 270 1.09 -3.14 23.32
N PRO A 271 -0.05 -2.58 23.76
CA PRO A 271 -0.56 -2.76 25.11
C PRO A 271 -1.20 -4.13 25.30
N ARG A 272 -0.64 -4.93 26.19
CA ARG A 272 -1.09 -6.29 26.46
C ARG A 272 -2.58 -6.36 26.82
N ASP A 273 -3.01 -5.53 27.76
CA ASP A 273 -4.39 -5.49 28.28
C ASP A 273 -5.40 -5.25 27.17
N TYR A 274 -5.11 -4.32 26.27
CA TYR A 274 -6.02 -4.00 25.17
C TYR A 274 -6.04 -5.10 24.10
N VAL A 275 -4.87 -5.64 23.72
CA VAL A 275 -4.80 -6.75 22.76
C VAL A 275 -5.59 -7.96 23.25
N GLU A 276 -5.40 -8.34 24.55
CA GLU A 276 -6.15 -9.44 25.17
C GLU A 276 -7.66 -9.16 25.26
N GLN A 277 -8.06 -7.89 25.43
CA GLN A 277 -9.45 -7.48 25.52
C GLN A 277 -10.17 -7.55 24.17
N VAL A 278 -9.57 -7.03 23.08
CA VAL A 278 -10.23 -6.91 21.78
C VAL A 278 -9.97 -8.10 20.86
N GLY A 279 -8.96 -8.90 21.14
CA GLY A 279 -8.63 -10.10 20.36
C GLY A 279 -8.36 -9.79 18.88
N ALA A 280 -9.06 -10.48 17.99
CA ALA A 280 -8.85 -10.36 16.54
C ALA A 280 -9.14 -8.95 15.98
N ASP A 281 -9.96 -8.15 16.63
CA ASP A 281 -10.28 -6.79 16.18
C ASP A 281 -9.05 -5.86 16.27
N PHE A 282 -8.03 -6.24 17.06
CA PHE A 282 -6.77 -5.52 17.14
C PHE A 282 -6.09 -5.39 15.78
N ALA A 283 -6.21 -6.39 14.93
CA ALA A 283 -5.61 -6.38 13.59
C ALA A 283 -6.10 -5.20 12.73
N ARG A 284 -7.36 -4.80 12.91
CA ARG A 284 -7.97 -3.71 12.14
C ARG A 284 -7.91 -2.36 12.86
N MET A 285 -7.97 -2.38 14.20
CA MET A 285 -8.03 -1.16 15.04
C MET A 285 -7.00 -1.20 16.17
N PRO A 286 -5.69 -1.25 15.82
CA PRO A 286 -4.64 -1.25 16.84
C PRO A 286 -4.57 0.09 17.58
N ILE A 287 -4.06 0.02 18.80
CA ILE A 287 -3.58 1.17 19.55
C ILE A 287 -2.11 0.97 19.92
N GLY A 288 -1.37 2.05 20.01
CA GLY A 288 0.04 2.04 20.36
C GLY A 288 0.45 3.28 21.14
N THR A 289 1.72 3.63 21.07
CA THR A 289 2.33 4.80 21.71
C THR A 289 2.65 5.91 20.70
N GLY A 290 2.25 5.75 19.44
CA GLY A 290 2.64 6.60 18.33
C GLY A 290 1.98 7.98 18.34
N PRO A 291 2.42 8.87 17.44
CA PRO A 291 1.96 10.27 17.37
C PRO A 291 0.50 10.43 16.92
N PHE A 292 -0.09 9.40 16.33
CA PHE A 292 -1.48 9.41 15.90
C PHE A 292 -2.25 8.22 16.46
N LYS A 293 -3.52 8.45 16.78
CA LYS A 293 -4.51 7.43 17.14
C LYS A 293 -5.30 7.05 15.89
N LEU A 294 -5.53 5.77 15.69
CA LEU A 294 -6.47 5.28 14.69
C LEU A 294 -7.89 5.39 15.24
N ILE A 295 -8.70 6.28 14.65
CA ILE A 295 -10.06 6.56 15.10
C ILE A 295 -11.09 5.77 14.31
N ARG A 296 -10.79 5.52 13.02
CA ARG A 296 -11.65 4.79 12.11
C ARG A 296 -10.80 4.05 11.09
N ASN A 297 -11.17 2.81 10.81
CA ASN A 297 -10.62 2.02 9.70
C ASN A 297 -11.73 1.10 9.16
N ASP A 298 -12.36 1.53 8.09
CA ASP A 298 -13.34 0.74 7.34
C ASP A 298 -13.01 0.75 5.83
N ASP A 299 -13.83 0.11 5.03
CA ASP A 299 -13.58 -0.07 3.60
C ASP A 299 -13.60 1.23 2.79
N GLY A 300 -14.08 2.34 3.36
CA GLY A 300 -14.16 3.64 2.67
C GLY A 300 -13.26 4.71 3.26
N LEU A 301 -12.92 4.62 4.53
CA LEU A 301 -12.28 5.72 5.24
C LEU A 301 -11.37 5.24 6.38
N VAL A 302 -10.15 5.78 6.39
CA VAL A 302 -9.20 5.64 7.52
C VAL A 302 -8.97 7.01 8.13
N ILE A 303 -9.06 7.14 9.45
CA ILE A 303 -8.86 8.41 10.17
C ILE A 303 -7.80 8.23 11.25
N LEU A 304 -6.74 8.99 11.12
CA LEU A 304 -5.72 9.19 12.14
C LEU A 304 -5.92 10.55 12.80
N GLU A 305 -5.88 10.60 14.13
CA GLU A 305 -5.99 11.84 14.92
C GLU A 305 -4.74 12.02 15.78
N ALA A 306 -4.20 13.23 15.83
CA ALA A 306 -3.00 13.51 16.59
C ALA A 306 -3.18 13.17 18.08
N PHE A 307 -2.21 12.47 18.65
CA PHE A 307 -2.20 12.08 20.05
C PHE A 307 -1.65 13.22 20.92
N GLU A 308 -2.52 13.90 21.66
CA GLU A 308 -2.15 15.07 22.47
C GLU A 308 -1.10 14.75 23.55
N SER A 309 -1.09 13.53 24.08
CA SER A 309 -0.15 13.08 25.10
C SER A 309 1.04 12.32 24.52
N TYR A 310 1.34 12.50 23.23
CA TYR A 310 2.50 11.86 22.61
C TYR A 310 3.80 12.32 23.32
N PHE A 311 4.68 11.39 23.64
CA PHE A 311 5.92 11.67 24.39
C PHE A 311 6.99 12.47 23.60
N GLY A 312 6.84 12.54 22.29
CA GLY A 312 7.67 13.36 21.39
C GLY A 312 7.00 14.68 21.04
N PHE A 313 7.39 15.28 19.92
CA PHE A 313 6.71 16.45 19.40
C PHE A 313 5.34 16.06 18.85
N ARG A 314 4.28 16.68 19.38
CA ARG A 314 2.94 16.53 18.82
C ARG A 314 2.93 16.93 17.35
N PRO A 315 2.31 16.14 16.47
CA PRO A 315 2.10 16.52 15.08
C PRO A 315 1.42 17.91 14.96
N HIS A 316 1.82 18.68 13.97
CA HIS A 316 1.16 19.96 13.69
C HIS A 316 -0.23 19.73 13.10
N LEU A 317 -0.38 18.75 12.20
CA LEU A 317 -1.68 18.32 11.70
C LEU A 317 -2.49 17.70 12.84
N ASP A 318 -3.76 18.07 12.93
CA ASP A 318 -4.67 17.48 13.90
C ASP A 318 -5.19 16.12 13.42
N ARG A 319 -5.36 15.96 12.09
CA ARG A 319 -5.96 14.76 11.51
C ARG A 319 -5.37 14.43 10.14
N VAL A 320 -5.20 13.15 9.85
CA VAL A 320 -4.93 12.61 8.51
C VAL A 320 -6.07 11.65 8.16
N GLN A 321 -6.69 11.86 7.01
CA GLN A 321 -7.79 11.03 6.52
C GLN A 321 -7.41 10.40 5.19
N PHE A 322 -7.66 9.11 5.04
CA PHE A 322 -7.46 8.40 3.78
C PHE A 322 -8.81 7.95 3.26
N ILE A 323 -9.11 8.31 2.04
CA ILE A 323 -10.34 7.94 1.34
C ILE A 323 -9.99 6.79 0.40
N ALA A 324 -10.56 5.60 0.63
CA ALA A 324 -10.32 4.43 -0.21
C ALA A 324 -11.03 4.60 -1.56
N LEU A 325 -10.24 4.55 -2.63
CA LEU A 325 -10.72 4.62 -4.01
C LEU A 325 -10.69 3.19 -4.56
N GLN A 326 -11.79 2.45 -4.43
CA GLN A 326 -11.84 1.08 -4.96
C GLN A 326 -11.61 1.10 -6.48
N LYS A 327 -10.50 0.52 -6.92
CA LYS A 327 -10.20 0.28 -8.34
C LYS A 327 -11.19 -0.76 -8.87
N LYS A 328 -12.13 -0.36 -9.74
CA LYS A 328 -12.79 -1.30 -10.65
C LYS A 328 -11.92 -1.45 -11.89
N THR A 329 -11.61 -2.66 -12.22
CA THR A 329 -10.61 -3.18 -13.16
C THR A 329 -10.71 -2.75 -14.62
N ASP A 330 -11.69 -1.95 -15.05
CA ASP A 330 -11.97 -1.76 -16.48
C ASP A 330 -11.94 -0.31 -17.02
N GLU A 331 -11.53 0.69 -16.25
CA GLU A 331 -11.54 2.06 -16.79
C GLU A 331 -10.22 2.80 -16.57
N LYS A 332 -9.62 3.19 -17.69
CA LYS A 332 -8.54 4.17 -17.83
C LYS A 332 -8.94 5.61 -17.39
N GLU A 333 -9.87 5.74 -16.47
CA GLU A 333 -10.16 7.05 -15.88
C GLU A 333 -9.14 7.38 -14.81
N LYS A 334 -8.20 8.21 -15.25
CA LYS A 334 -7.20 8.90 -14.43
C LYS A 334 -7.89 9.71 -13.34
N ILE A 335 -8.07 9.13 -12.16
CA ILE A 335 -8.33 9.95 -10.98
C ILE A 335 -6.98 10.53 -10.56
N THR A 336 -6.61 11.63 -11.20
CA THR A 336 -5.53 12.48 -10.72
C THR A 336 -5.99 13.09 -9.41
N ALA A 337 -5.65 12.44 -8.31
CA ALA A 337 -5.97 12.90 -6.98
C ALA A 337 -4.94 13.96 -6.55
N TYR A 338 -5.42 15.03 -5.97
CA TYR A 338 -4.64 16.16 -5.51
C TYR A 338 -4.42 16.03 -4.00
N GLY A 339 -3.16 15.98 -3.60
CA GLY A 339 -2.80 15.87 -2.20
C GLY A 339 -1.35 15.45 -2.05
N MET A 340 -1.04 14.32 -1.62
CA MET A 340 0.19 13.56 -1.77
C MET A 340 -0.20 12.24 -2.38
N TRP A 341 0.25 11.98 -3.60
CA TRP A 341 -0.15 10.81 -4.34
C TRP A 341 1.05 10.00 -4.79
N TYR A 342 0.95 8.70 -4.62
CA TYR A 342 1.85 7.73 -5.21
C TYR A 342 1.20 7.17 -6.47
N GLU A 343 1.52 7.69 -7.64
CA GLU A 343 1.26 7.00 -8.89
C GLU A 343 2.27 7.42 -9.95
N MET A 344 2.71 6.45 -10.70
CA MET A 344 3.92 6.55 -11.48
C MET A 344 3.71 6.50 -12.97
N ASP A 345 2.54 6.09 -13.45
CA ASP A 345 2.36 5.76 -14.86
C ASP A 345 2.12 6.95 -15.80
N GLU A 346 1.81 8.16 -15.31
CA GLU A 346 1.38 9.23 -16.21
C GLU A 346 1.76 10.65 -15.82
N VAL A 347 2.78 10.82 -14.99
CA VAL A 347 3.19 12.16 -14.59
C VAL A 347 3.83 12.95 -15.74
N ASP A 348 4.19 12.30 -16.85
CA ASP A 348 4.70 12.99 -18.04
C ASP A 348 3.59 13.64 -18.88
N ASN A 349 2.30 13.27 -18.66
CA ASN A 349 1.15 13.79 -19.41
C ASN A 349 0.10 14.53 -18.56
N VAL A 350 0.39 14.80 -17.28
CA VAL A 350 -0.47 15.72 -16.52
C VAL A 350 -0.18 17.12 -17.00
N GLU A 351 -0.93 17.55 -18.01
CA GLU A 351 -1.10 18.98 -18.27
C GLU A 351 -1.42 19.65 -16.92
N GLN A 352 -0.74 20.74 -16.63
CA GLN A 352 -0.92 21.61 -15.46
C GLN A 352 -2.32 22.22 -15.41
N THR A 353 -3.36 21.39 -15.34
CA THR A 353 -4.76 21.81 -15.28
C THR A 353 -5.27 21.78 -13.85
N GLY A 354 -4.52 22.38 -12.94
CA GLY A 354 -4.97 22.67 -11.60
C GLY A 354 -5.06 24.17 -11.37
N GLU A 355 -6.07 24.83 -11.89
CA GLU A 355 -6.55 26.08 -11.35
C GLU A 355 -7.20 25.83 -9.98
N GLY A 356 -6.38 25.47 -9.01
CA GLY A 356 -6.66 25.63 -7.59
C GLY A 356 -6.11 26.97 -7.19
N ASP A 357 -6.90 27.75 -6.49
CA ASP A 357 -6.66 29.13 -6.04
C ASP A 357 -5.17 29.39 -5.66
N ASN A 358 -4.37 29.88 -6.61
CA ASN A 358 -3.04 30.46 -6.47
C ASN A 358 -1.82 29.61 -6.07
N GLY A 359 -1.56 28.47 -6.69
CA GLY A 359 -0.24 27.83 -6.55
C GLY A 359 -0.10 26.59 -7.44
N GLU A 360 0.96 26.56 -8.25
CA GLU A 360 1.34 25.37 -9.02
C GLU A 360 1.76 24.26 -8.05
N TRP A 361 1.17 23.07 -8.18
CA TRP A 361 1.58 21.88 -7.45
C TRP A 361 3.05 21.56 -7.75
N GLN A 362 3.79 21.23 -6.71
CA GLN A 362 5.21 20.88 -6.84
C GLN A 362 5.35 19.37 -7.00
N ARG A 363 6.10 18.97 -8.00
CA ARG A 363 6.48 17.58 -8.19
C ARG A 363 7.74 17.28 -7.38
N ALA A 364 7.66 16.31 -6.48
CA ALA A 364 8.82 15.70 -5.85
C ALA A 364 8.97 14.27 -6.37
N THR A 365 10.14 13.92 -6.90
CA THR A 365 10.45 12.57 -7.34
C THR A 365 11.50 11.97 -6.42
N SER A 366 11.37 10.69 -6.14
CA SER A 366 12.38 9.91 -5.43
C SER A 366 12.58 8.58 -6.14
N ASP A 367 13.80 8.09 -6.18
CA ASP A 367 14.05 6.73 -6.62
C ASP A 367 13.41 5.78 -5.61
N ASP A 368 12.61 4.84 -6.10
CA ASP A 368 12.08 3.77 -5.26
C ASP A 368 13.18 2.72 -5.01
N TRP A 369 13.33 2.34 -3.76
CA TRP A 369 14.26 1.27 -3.38
C TRP A 369 13.59 -0.10 -3.36
N CYS A 370 12.40 -0.20 -3.96
CA CYS A 370 11.69 -1.44 -4.19
C CYS A 370 12.24 -2.13 -5.43
N VAL A 371 12.72 -3.36 -5.25
CA VAL A 371 13.20 -4.20 -6.34
C VAL A 371 12.10 -5.18 -6.73
N GLN A 372 11.67 -5.11 -7.97
CA GLN A 372 10.81 -6.13 -8.57
C GLN A 372 11.67 -7.34 -8.93
N TYR A 373 11.23 -8.54 -8.58
CA TYR A 373 12.00 -9.76 -8.79
C TYR A 373 11.12 -10.98 -9.06
N LEU A 374 11.72 -12.01 -9.63
CA LEU A 374 11.10 -13.31 -9.85
C LEU A 374 11.84 -14.35 -9.01
N SER A 375 11.18 -14.97 -8.03
CA SER A 375 11.76 -16.07 -7.26
C SER A 375 11.58 -17.40 -7.97
N CYS A 376 12.56 -18.30 -7.89
CA CYS A 376 12.56 -19.61 -8.53
C CYS A 376 12.46 -20.72 -7.49
N ASN A 377 11.40 -21.54 -7.55
CA ASN A 377 11.20 -22.63 -6.62
C ASN A 377 12.13 -23.81 -6.93
N GLN A 378 13.18 -23.95 -6.13
CA GLN A 378 14.18 -25.00 -6.26
C GLN A 378 13.81 -26.27 -5.47
N ARG A 379 12.78 -26.21 -4.61
CA ARG A 379 12.31 -27.32 -3.77
C ARG A 379 11.31 -28.21 -4.47
N LYS A 380 10.52 -27.60 -5.36
CA LYS A 380 9.52 -28.32 -6.15
C LYS A 380 10.22 -29.09 -7.26
N THR A 381 9.93 -30.40 -7.36
CA THR A 381 10.40 -31.21 -8.50
C THR A 381 9.85 -30.65 -9.80
N GLY A 382 10.74 -30.30 -10.71
CA GLY A 382 10.37 -29.69 -11.98
C GLY A 382 11.49 -28.86 -12.60
N PRO A 383 11.21 -28.10 -13.67
CA PRO A 383 12.24 -27.37 -14.42
C PRO A 383 13.03 -26.37 -13.57
N THR A 384 12.37 -25.64 -12.65
CA THR A 384 12.99 -24.63 -11.80
C THR A 384 13.98 -25.17 -10.77
N GLU A 385 13.94 -26.49 -10.48
CA GLU A 385 14.96 -27.16 -9.66
C GLU A 385 16.34 -27.15 -10.33
N ASN A 386 16.38 -27.17 -11.65
CA ASN A 386 17.61 -27.24 -12.44
C ASN A 386 18.24 -25.87 -12.67
N LEU A 387 19.53 -25.74 -12.35
CA LEU A 387 20.27 -24.47 -12.51
C LEU A 387 20.32 -24.02 -13.99
N SER A 388 20.54 -24.93 -14.95
CA SER A 388 20.57 -24.58 -16.38
C SER A 388 19.24 -24.02 -16.88
N PHE A 389 18.12 -24.48 -16.32
CA PHE A 389 16.80 -23.90 -16.63
C PHE A 389 16.68 -22.46 -16.10
N ARG A 390 17.13 -22.20 -14.87
CA ARG A 390 17.12 -20.86 -14.31
C ARG A 390 18.07 -19.91 -15.05
N GLN A 391 19.22 -20.43 -15.54
CA GLN A 391 20.12 -19.68 -16.44
C GLN A 391 19.44 -19.34 -17.76
N ALA A 392 18.66 -20.26 -18.33
CA ALA A 392 17.87 -19.98 -19.53
C ALA A 392 16.85 -18.86 -19.27
N LEU A 393 16.11 -18.91 -18.15
CA LEU A 393 15.19 -17.84 -17.77
C LEU A 393 15.91 -16.48 -17.61
N GLN A 394 17.08 -16.46 -16.99
CA GLN A 394 17.88 -15.23 -16.82
C GLN A 394 18.29 -14.61 -18.16
N LEU A 395 18.58 -15.41 -19.16
CA LEU A 395 18.90 -14.93 -20.51
C LEU A 395 17.66 -14.46 -21.27
N ILE A 396 16.52 -15.14 -21.12
CA ILE A 396 15.25 -14.80 -21.79
C ILE A 396 14.69 -13.50 -21.25
N LEU A 397 14.68 -13.35 -19.91
CA LEU A 397 14.02 -12.24 -19.24
C LEU A 397 14.99 -11.05 -19.12
N SER A 398 15.15 -10.28 -20.21
CA SER A 398 15.97 -9.08 -20.22
C SER A 398 15.29 -7.91 -19.50
N PRO A 399 15.78 -7.45 -18.34
CA PRO A 399 15.19 -6.30 -17.66
C PRO A 399 15.22 -5.01 -18.50
N LYS A 400 16.26 -4.82 -19.33
CA LYS A 400 16.35 -3.67 -20.24
C LYS A 400 15.24 -3.67 -21.29
N GLN A 401 14.91 -4.84 -21.84
CA GLN A 401 13.82 -4.99 -22.79
C GLN A 401 12.48 -4.75 -22.11
N MET A 402 12.29 -5.30 -20.90
CA MET A 402 11.09 -5.10 -20.10
C MET A 402 10.80 -3.61 -19.82
N LEU A 403 11.82 -2.84 -19.40
CA LEU A 403 11.71 -1.40 -19.21
C LEU A 403 11.30 -0.67 -20.50
N HIS A 404 11.88 -1.07 -21.63
CA HIS A 404 11.60 -0.44 -22.91
C HIS A 404 10.20 -0.73 -23.43
N GLU A 405 9.70 -1.95 -23.26
CA GLU A 405 8.41 -2.39 -23.82
C GLU A 405 7.24 -2.01 -22.94
N LEU A 406 7.36 -2.13 -21.60
CA LEU A 406 6.29 -1.83 -20.67
C LEU A 406 6.26 -0.37 -20.23
N GLY A 407 7.44 0.28 -20.10
CA GLY A 407 7.51 1.69 -19.67
C GLY A 407 6.89 1.97 -18.30
N GLY A 408 6.17 3.08 -18.21
CA GLY A 408 5.48 3.48 -16.98
C GLY A 408 6.46 3.90 -15.88
N ALA A 409 6.21 3.40 -14.69
CA ALA A 409 7.03 3.64 -13.51
C ALA A 409 8.36 2.92 -13.50
N ARG A 410 8.54 1.93 -14.34
CA ARG A 410 9.74 1.12 -14.45
C ARG A 410 10.91 1.96 -14.93
N HIS A 411 11.85 2.22 -14.04
CA HIS A 411 12.87 3.27 -14.28
C HIS A 411 14.29 2.77 -14.44
N GLU A 412 14.72 1.84 -13.61
CA GLU A 412 16.11 1.37 -13.55
C GLU A 412 16.18 -0.14 -13.51
N VAL A 413 17.14 -0.71 -14.27
CA VAL A 413 17.45 -2.15 -14.19
C VAL A 413 17.99 -2.47 -12.80
N ALA A 414 17.38 -3.45 -12.11
CA ALA A 414 17.90 -3.97 -10.87
C ALA A 414 18.88 -5.13 -11.15
N THR A 415 20.05 -5.08 -10.53
CA THR A 415 21.03 -6.18 -10.57
C THR A 415 21.12 -6.93 -9.24
N CYS A 416 20.67 -6.30 -8.15
CA CYS A 416 20.71 -6.83 -6.79
C CYS A 416 19.82 -6.00 -5.88
N PHE A 417 19.57 -6.47 -4.65
CA PHE A 417 18.90 -5.69 -3.61
C PHE A 417 19.81 -4.64 -2.99
N ALA A 418 21.10 -4.96 -2.78
CA ALA A 418 22.08 -4.09 -2.12
C ALA A 418 22.56 -2.97 -3.04
N SER A 419 22.10 -1.76 -2.79
CA SER A 419 22.39 -0.58 -3.63
C SER A 419 23.84 -0.11 -3.61
N TRP A 420 24.59 -0.31 -2.51
CA TRP A 420 26.01 0.10 -2.43
C TRP A 420 26.94 -0.71 -3.30
N LYS A 421 26.42 -1.78 -3.94
CA LYS A 421 27.15 -2.59 -4.90
C LYS A 421 26.99 -2.14 -6.35
N ARG A 422 26.19 -1.10 -6.63
CA ARG A 422 25.98 -0.61 -8.02
C ARG A 422 27.29 -0.45 -8.80
N ASP A 423 28.37 -0.02 -8.10
CA ASP A 423 29.70 0.18 -8.73
C ASP A 423 30.57 -1.10 -8.77
N ARG A 424 30.21 -2.16 -8.00
CA ARG A 424 31.01 -3.39 -7.91
C ARG A 424 30.58 -4.50 -8.87
N PHE A 425 29.35 -4.45 -9.31
CA PHE A 425 28.86 -5.25 -10.43
C PHE A 425 28.55 -4.27 -11.57
N PRO A 426 29.57 -3.88 -12.37
CA PRO A 426 29.27 -3.28 -13.65
C PRO A 426 28.37 -4.30 -14.31
N GLY A 427 27.09 -3.94 -14.52
CA GLY A 427 26.22 -4.73 -15.38
C GLY A 427 27.08 -4.99 -16.60
N GLU A 428 27.38 -6.25 -16.83
CA GLU A 428 28.18 -6.61 -17.98
C GLU A 428 27.53 -5.86 -19.13
N GLU A 429 28.25 -4.88 -19.71
CA GLU A 429 28.04 -4.53 -21.09
C GLU A 429 28.36 -5.81 -21.85
N SER A 430 27.49 -6.81 -21.70
CA SER A 430 27.52 -7.99 -22.53
C SER A 430 27.40 -7.43 -23.94
N GLN A 431 28.52 -7.52 -24.65
CA GLN A 431 28.55 -7.37 -26.10
C GLN A 431 27.25 -8.01 -26.57
N ARG A 432 26.41 -7.27 -27.29
CA ARG A 432 25.15 -7.77 -27.84
C ARG A 432 25.47 -9.06 -28.55
N GLU A 433 25.25 -10.19 -27.90
CA GLU A 433 25.20 -11.47 -28.62
C GLU A 433 24.14 -11.26 -29.70
N SER A 434 24.45 -11.70 -30.92
CA SER A 434 23.45 -11.64 -31.98
C SER A 434 22.23 -12.44 -31.48
N GLU A 435 21.02 -12.02 -31.79
CA GLU A 435 19.77 -12.71 -31.39
C GLU A 435 19.83 -14.21 -31.69
N LEU A 436 20.53 -14.57 -32.77
CA LEU A 436 20.73 -15.98 -33.14
C LEU A 436 21.62 -16.72 -32.12
N CYS A 437 22.67 -16.07 -31.61
CA CYS A 437 23.56 -16.65 -30.61
C CYS A 437 22.86 -16.82 -29.26
N LEU A 438 22.05 -15.87 -28.87
CA LEU A 438 21.21 -15.93 -27.66
C LEU A 438 20.21 -17.10 -27.77
N PHE A 439 19.52 -17.24 -28.91
CA PHE A 439 18.57 -18.32 -29.13
C PHE A 439 19.21 -19.72 -29.01
N GLU A 440 20.37 -19.92 -29.63
CA GLU A 440 21.13 -21.18 -29.57
C GLU A 440 21.62 -21.46 -28.14
N HIS A 441 22.06 -20.43 -27.40
CA HIS A 441 22.52 -20.57 -26.02
C HIS A 441 21.35 -20.98 -25.09
N VAL A 442 20.23 -20.31 -25.18
CA VAL A 442 19.00 -20.66 -24.42
C VAL A 442 18.56 -22.07 -24.75
N ARG A 443 18.54 -22.46 -26.04
CA ARG A 443 18.19 -23.81 -26.46
C ARG A 443 19.11 -24.88 -25.85
N LEU A 444 20.41 -24.62 -25.81
CA LEU A 444 21.38 -25.53 -25.20
C LEU A 444 21.11 -25.70 -23.69
N LEU A 445 20.85 -24.60 -22.97
CA LEU A 445 20.53 -24.63 -21.54
C LEU A 445 19.22 -25.39 -21.26
N LEU A 446 18.21 -25.20 -22.09
CA LEU A 446 16.95 -25.93 -21.97
C LEU A 446 17.15 -27.43 -22.22
N GLN A 447 17.99 -27.82 -23.18
CA GLN A 447 18.35 -29.23 -23.39
C GLN A 447 19.11 -29.81 -22.20
N GLN A 448 20.07 -29.06 -21.63
CA GLN A 448 20.81 -29.48 -20.43
C GLN A 448 19.92 -29.63 -19.20
N SER A 449 18.86 -28.85 -19.10
CA SER A 449 17.91 -28.92 -18.01
C SER A 449 16.93 -30.09 -18.12
N ASN A 450 16.92 -30.82 -19.25
CA ASN A 450 15.92 -31.85 -19.58
C ASN A 450 14.47 -31.34 -19.59
N TYR A 451 14.25 -30.06 -19.89
CA TYR A 451 12.91 -29.48 -20.02
C TYR A 451 12.17 -30.16 -21.19
N GLN A 452 10.97 -30.67 -20.96
CA GLN A 452 10.16 -31.43 -21.92
C GLN A 452 8.88 -30.68 -22.35
N GLY A 453 8.73 -29.42 -21.96
CA GLY A 453 7.54 -28.61 -22.26
C GLY A 453 6.52 -28.59 -21.14
N GLU A 454 6.92 -28.93 -19.92
CA GLU A 454 6.06 -28.81 -18.73
C GLU A 454 5.59 -27.38 -18.53
N SER A 455 4.31 -27.19 -18.20
CA SER A 455 3.77 -25.87 -17.90
C SER A 455 4.18 -25.42 -16.50
N LEU A 456 4.76 -24.23 -16.39
CA LEU A 456 5.17 -23.62 -15.13
C LEU A 456 4.02 -22.78 -14.54
N ARG A 457 3.88 -22.82 -13.22
CA ARG A 457 2.94 -21.96 -12.49
C ARG A 457 3.66 -20.72 -12.00
N LEU A 458 3.28 -19.57 -12.53
CA LEU A 458 3.74 -18.26 -12.09
C LEU A 458 2.66 -17.63 -11.21
N HIS A 459 2.96 -17.42 -9.94
CA HIS A 459 2.04 -16.81 -8.98
C HIS A 459 2.42 -15.35 -8.75
N THR A 460 1.41 -14.49 -8.56
CA THR A 460 1.59 -13.07 -8.27
C THR A 460 0.33 -12.46 -7.66
N PHE A 461 0.38 -11.18 -7.32
CA PHE A 461 -0.75 -10.39 -6.86
C PHE A 461 -1.60 -9.83 -8.01
N THR A 462 -2.77 -9.29 -7.67
CA THR A 462 -3.72 -8.70 -8.64
C THR A 462 -3.41 -7.25 -9.00
N ASP A 463 -2.29 -6.70 -8.52
CA ASP A 463 -1.87 -5.34 -8.86
C ASP A 463 -1.53 -5.21 -10.35
N ARG A 464 -1.86 -4.05 -10.93
CA ARG A 464 -1.73 -3.81 -12.37
C ARG A 464 -0.30 -4.08 -12.88
N ASP A 465 0.71 -3.53 -12.21
CA ASP A 465 2.10 -3.68 -12.64
C ASP A 465 2.53 -5.15 -12.61
N HIS A 466 2.11 -5.88 -11.55
CA HIS A 466 2.37 -7.31 -11.43
C HIS A 466 1.68 -8.14 -12.52
N VAL A 467 0.46 -7.76 -12.91
CA VAL A 467 -0.26 -8.40 -14.02
C VAL A 467 0.46 -8.18 -15.34
N GLU A 468 0.81 -6.92 -15.66
CA GLU A 468 1.53 -6.56 -16.89
C GLU A 468 2.89 -7.26 -16.98
N ASP A 469 3.63 -7.30 -15.88
CA ASP A 469 4.93 -7.98 -15.80
C ASP A 469 4.82 -9.48 -16.05
N CYS A 470 3.85 -10.13 -15.41
CA CYS A 470 3.66 -11.57 -15.55
C CYS A 470 3.18 -11.97 -16.95
N GLU A 471 2.32 -11.19 -17.58
CA GLU A 471 1.94 -11.46 -18.98
C GLU A 471 3.13 -11.24 -19.93
N TRP A 472 3.96 -10.21 -19.71
CA TRP A 472 5.19 -10.01 -20.46
C TRP A 472 6.16 -11.18 -20.27
N ILE A 473 6.41 -11.64 -19.04
CA ILE A 473 7.25 -12.80 -18.72
C ILE A 473 6.76 -14.04 -19.48
N LYS A 474 5.47 -14.29 -19.46
CA LYS A 474 4.84 -15.40 -20.16
C LYS A 474 5.05 -15.32 -21.69
N GLU A 475 4.87 -14.14 -22.28
CA GLU A 475 5.09 -13.91 -23.70
C GLU A 475 6.56 -14.13 -24.12
N GLN A 476 7.52 -13.59 -23.34
CA GLN A 476 8.94 -13.81 -23.62
C GLN A 476 9.31 -15.30 -23.52
N CYS A 477 8.85 -15.99 -22.50
CA CYS A 477 9.11 -17.41 -22.32
C CYS A 477 8.50 -18.26 -23.45
N ALA A 478 7.31 -17.90 -23.93
CA ALA A 478 6.64 -18.61 -25.03
C ALA A 478 7.44 -18.58 -26.35
N MET A 479 8.20 -17.51 -26.62
CA MET A 479 9.07 -17.41 -27.80
C MET A 479 10.15 -18.51 -27.82
N TYR A 480 10.53 -19.04 -26.66
CA TYR A 480 11.51 -20.11 -26.51
C TYR A 480 10.86 -21.47 -26.21
N GLY A 481 9.55 -21.58 -26.35
CA GLY A 481 8.79 -22.84 -26.14
C GLY A 481 8.57 -23.18 -24.66
N ILE A 482 8.71 -22.22 -23.74
CA ILE A 482 8.40 -22.40 -22.32
C ILE A 482 6.96 -21.98 -22.08
N SER A 483 6.14 -22.91 -21.56
CA SER A 483 4.74 -22.66 -21.22
C SER A 483 4.62 -22.12 -19.78
N ILE A 484 3.92 -20.99 -19.59
CA ILE A 484 3.63 -20.41 -18.28
C ILE A 484 2.13 -20.20 -18.10
N GLU A 485 1.61 -20.66 -16.97
CA GLU A 485 0.26 -20.43 -16.49
C GLU A 485 0.32 -19.43 -15.32
N VAL A 486 -0.25 -18.24 -15.52
CA VAL A 486 -0.24 -17.16 -14.51
C VAL A 486 -1.43 -17.29 -13.59
N HIS A 487 -1.20 -17.25 -12.28
CA HIS A 487 -2.21 -17.30 -11.23
C HIS A 487 -2.14 -16.06 -10.36
N TYR A 488 -3.25 -15.33 -10.27
CA TYR A 488 -3.39 -14.10 -9.51
C TYR A 488 -4.08 -14.36 -8.17
N TYR A 489 -3.50 -13.85 -7.09
CA TYR A 489 -3.99 -14.07 -5.73
C TYR A 489 -4.17 -12.74 -4.98
N ALA A 490 -5.10 -12.73 -4.03
CA ALA A 490 -5.07 -11.74 -2.97
C ALA A 490 -3.84 -11.97 -2.08
N VAL A 491 -3.31 -10.90 -1.46
CA VAL A 491 -2.09 -10.97 -0.61
C VAL A 491 -2.18 -12.08 0.43
N SER A 492 -3.28 -12.14 1.18
CA SER A 492 -3.49 -13.16 2.23
C SER A 492 -3.55 -14.61 1.71
N GLU A 493 -3.81 -14.79 0.42
CA GLU A 493 -3.85 -16.11 -0.22
C GLU A 493 -2.47 -16.50 -0.76
N LEU A 494 -1.74 -15.56 -1.38
CA LEU A 494 -0.39 -15.82 -1.88
C LEU A 494 0.57 -16.18 -0.73
N LEU A 495 0.42 -15.54 0.43
CA LEU A 495 1.26 -15.77 1.60
C LEU A 495 0.99 -17.11 2.32
N ARG A 496 0.02 -17.91 1.88
CA ARG A 496 -0.20 -19.24 2.45
C ARG A 496 0.92 -20.20 2.04
N PRO A 497 1.46 -21.00 2.97
CA PRO A 497 2.52 -21.98 2.67
C PRO A 497 2.22 -22.85 1.48
N THR A 498 0.98 -23.37 1.41
CA THR A 498 0.53 -24.25 0.33
C THR A 498 0.53 -23.55 -1.04
N THR A 499 0.21 -22.25 -1.10
CA THR A 499 0.21 -21.46 -2.34
C THR A 499 1.65 -21.23 -2.80
N ILE A 500 2.55 -20.90 -1.87
CA ILE A 500 3.98 -20.71 -2.13
C ILE A 500 4.62 -22.01 -2.66
N GLU A 501 4.36 -23.15 -2.02
CA GLU A 501 4.92 -24.46 -2.40
C GLU A 501 4.43 -24.94 -3.77
N GLN A 502 3.23 -24.56 -4.18
CA GLN A 502 2.67 -24.96 -5.48
C GLN A 502 3.25 -24.17 -6.66
N ALA A 503 3.77 -22.98 -6.43
CA ALA A 503 4.38 -22.15 -7.46
C ALA A 503 5.70 -22.75 -7.97
N ASP A 504 5.98 -22.59 -9.27
CA ASP A 504 7.31 -22.76 -9.85
C ASP A 504 8.09 -21.44 -9.80
N LEU A 505 7.37 -20.36 -10.00
CA LEU A 505 7.86 -18.99 -10.00
C LEU A 505 6.91 -18.09 -9.18
N ILE A 506 7.44 -17.12 -8.44
CA ILE A 506 6.62 -16.06 -7.84
C ILE A 506 7.22 -14.71 -8.24
N HIS A 507 6.40 -13.85 -8.85
CA HIS A 507 6.74 -12.46 -9.09
C HIS A 507 6.29 -11.62 -7.90
N ASP A 508 7.22 -10.87 -7.33
CA ASP A 508 6.99 -10.03 -6.14
C ASP A 508 7.96 -8.85 -6.11
N SER A 509 7.77 -7.98 -5.14
CA SER A 509 8.61 -6.83 -4.88
C SER A 509 9.13 -6.80 -3.45
N ALA A 510 10.38 -6.39 -3.26
CA ALA A 510 10.97 -6.21 -1.94
C ALA A 510 11.50 -4.79 -1.77
N THR A 511 11.05 -4.12 -0.73
CA THR A 511 11.47 -2.74 -0.44
C THR A 511 12.66 -2.74 0.51
N VAL A 512 13.71 -2.01 0.13
CA VAL A 512 14.89 -1.80 0.98
C VAL A 512 14.74 -0.46 1.69
N SER A 513 14.58 -0.49 3.02
CA SER A 513 14.38 0.69 3.86
C SER A 513 15.67 1.52 4.04
N ASP A 514 15.58 2.62 4.80
CA ASP A 514 16.75 3.42 5.17
C ASP A 514 17.79 2.58 5.97
N ASP A 515 17.36 1.61 6.79
CA ASP A 515 18.23 0.58 7.38
C ASP A 515 18.39 -0.60 6.42
N THR A 516 19.32 -0.42 5.49
CA THR A 516 19.53 -1.37 4.40
C THR A 516 19.95 -2.76 4.88
N GLU A 517 20.81 -2.83 5.90
CA GLU A 517 21.30 -4.09 6.45
C GLU A 517 20.15 -4.92 7.05
N LEU A 518 19.26 -4.27 7.81
CA LEU A 518 18.10 -4.94 8.38
C LEU A 518 17.10 -5.38 7.28
N SER A 519 16.86 -4.53 6.30
CA SER A 519 15.95 -4.87 5.18
C SER A 519 16.45 -6.06 4.36
N LEU A 520 17.76 -6.17 4.17
CA LEU A 520 18.33 -7.32 3.45
C LEU A 520 18.23 -8.60 4.29
N LEU A 521 18.40 -8.53 5.61
CA LEU A 521 18.14 -9.66 6.49
C LEU A 521 16.66 -10.08 6.41
N GLU A 522 15.73 -9.13 6.32
CA GLU A 522 14.33 -9.42 6.13
C GLU A 522 14.08 -10.17 4.81
N VAL A 523 14.63 -9.68 3.70
CA VAL A 523 14.56 -10.37 2.39
C VAL A 523 15.15 -11.78 2.46
N PHE A 524 16.22 -12.00 3.21
CA PHE A 524 16.90 -13.30 3.28
C PHE A 524 16.28 -14.29 4.28
N LEU A 525 15.59 -13.82 5.31
CA LEU A 525 15.09 -14.64 6.42
C LEU A 525 13.56 -14.70 6.49
N SER A 526 12.87 -13.71 5.97
CA SER A 526 11.42 -13.68 6.05
C SER A 526 10.82 -14.80 5.22
N TYR A 527 9.85 -15.45 5.79
CA TYR A 527 9.05 -16.45 5.10
C TYR A 527 8.35 -15.87 3.85
N ASN A 528 7.99 -14.59 3.91
CA ASN A 528 7.29 -13.87 2.84
C ASN A 528 8.21 -13.39 1.71
N SER A 529 9.52 -13.54 1.83
CA SER A 529 10.43 -13.15 0.74
C SER A 529 10.36 -14.09 -0.45
N PHE A 530 9.59 -15.17 -0.37
CA PHE A 530 9.50 -16.27 -1.32
C PHE A 530 10.87 -16.87 -1.70
N ILE A 531 11.95 -16.09 -1.70
CA ILE A 531 13.32 -16.53 -2.00
C ILE A 531 13.74 -17.62 -1.02
N TYR A 532 13.68 -17.31 0.29
CA TYR A 532 14.03 -18.27 1.34
C TYR A 532 13.10 -19.49 1.32
N SER A 533 11.82 -19.28 1.06
CA SER A 533 10.82 -20.35 0.99
C SER A 533 11.04 -21.30 -0.20
N HIS A 534 11.57 -20.77 -1.31
CA HIS A 534 11.85 -21.52 -2.54
C HIS A 534 13.22 -22.20 -2.59
N MET A 535 14.13 -21.88 -1.66
CA MET A 535 15.49 -22.48 -1.63
C MET A 535 15.47 -23.90 -1.12
N LYS A 536 16.39 -24.74 -1.60
CA LYS A 536 16.65 -26.08 -1.06
C LYS A 536 17.13 -26.00 0.39
N ASP A 537 16.88 -27.06 1.16
CA ASP A 537 17.22 -27.07 2.58
C ASP A 537 18.75 -26.94 2.84
N GLU A 538 19.58 -27.46 1.93
CA GLU A 538 21.05 -27.34 1.99
C GLU A 538 21.50 -25.87 1.81
N ASP A 539 20.89 -25.17 0.86
CA ASP A 539 21.19 -23.78 0.57
C ASP A 539 20.69 -22.87 1.71
N ARG A 540 19.48 -23.14 2.26
CA ARG A 540 18.99 -22.46 3.47
C ARG A 540 19.96 -22.57 4.63
N GLN A 541 20.46 -23.80 4.93
CA GLN A 541 21.43 -24.01 5.99
C GLN A 541 22.73 -23.23 5.75
N SER A 542 23.13 -23.06 4.50
CA SER A 542 24.30 -22.27 4.13
C SER A 542 24.07 -20.78 4.37
N ILE A 543 22.90 -20.26 3.98
CA ILE A 543 22.47 -18.89 4.25
C ILE A 543 22.34 -18.64 5.76
N ASP A 544 21.69 -19.53 6.51
CA ASP A 544 21.55 -19.42 7.97
C ASP A 544 22.92 -19.34 8.67
N ARG A 545 23.90 -20.13 8.22
CA ARG A 545 25.29 -20.06 8.74
C ARG A 545 25.97 -18.72 8.41
N ALA A 546 25.79 -18.24 7.18
CA ALA A 546 26.35 -16.96 6.75
C ALA A 546 25.74 -15.79 7.54
N ILE A 547 24.42 -15.84 7.84
CA ILE A 547 23.73 -14.85 8.66
C ILE A 547 24.20 -14.92 10.11
N THR A 548 24.37 -16.12 10.69
CA THR A 548 24.93 -16.27 12.04
C THR A 548 26.34 -15.69 12.12
N HIS A 549 27.15 -15.88 11.08
CA HIS A 549 28.47 -15.24 11.00
C HIS A 549 28.36 -13.71 10.92
N LEU A 550 27.51 -13.18 10.05
CA LEU A 550 27.23 -11.75 9.93
C LEU A 550 26.84 -11.12 11.29
N GLN A 551 25.96 -11.75 12.04
CA GLN A 551 25.50 -11.28 13.35
C GLN A 551 26.63 -11.23 14.40
N SER A 552 27.64 -12.10 14.27
CA SER A 552 28.81 -12.12 15.15
C SER A 552 29.84 -11.03 14.87
N LEU A 553 29.73 -10.32 13.75
CA LEU A 553 30.66 -9.27 13.35
C LEU A 553 30.34 -7.94 14.03
N GLN A 554 31.38 -7.27 14.56
CA GLN A 554 31.24 -5.98 15.24
C GLN A 554 31.42 -4.77 14.31
N SER A 555 32.20 -4.96 13.25
CA SER A 555 32.52 -3.89 12.29
C SER A 555 31.43 -3.75 11.24
N GLY A 556 30.90 -2.54 11.06
CA GLY A 556 29.91 -2.27 10.02
C GLY A 556 30.41 -2.56 8.59
N ILE A 557 31.70 -2.38 8.32
CA ILE A 557 32.30 -2.73 7.02
C ILE A 557 32.30 -4.24 6.80
N ASP A 558 32.65 -5.01 7.83
CA ASP A 558 32.65 -6.47 7.75
C ASP A 558 31.23 -7.01 7.62
N GLN A 559 30.25 -6.39 8.32
CA GLN A 559 28.84 -6.70 8.16
C GLN A 559 28.35 -6.46 6.71
N GLN A 560 28.70 -5.33 6.11
CA GLN A 560 28.36 -5.04 4.71
C GLN A 560 29.02 -6.03 3.73
N ASN A 561 30.24 -6.43 3.97
CA ASN A 561 30.93 -7.45 3.15
C ASN A 561 30.22 -8.81 3.28
N ALA A 562 29.87 -9.22 4.49
CA ALA A 562 29.16 -10.49 4.73
C ALA A 562 27.76 -10.51 4.09
N ILE A 563 27.00 -9.41 4.18
CA ILE A 563 25.74 -9.28 3.44
C ILE A 563 25.95 -9.41 1.94
N ALA A 564 27.02 -8.79 1.44
CA ALA A 564 27.38 -8.86 0.04
C ALA A 564 27.70 -10.30 -0.42
N GLU A 565 28.34 -11.09 0.43
CA GLU A 565 28.62 -12.51 0.18
C GLU A 565 27.33 -13.34 0.16
N ILE A 566 26.40 -13.08 1.10
CA ILE A 566 25.09 -13.75 1.12
C ILE A 566 24.34 -13.48 -0.19
N GLU A 567 24.26 -12.24 -0.62
CA GLU A 567 23.59 -11.90 -1.88
C GLU A 567 24.25 -12.55 -3.09
N GLN A 568 25.60 -12.62 -3.11
CA GLN A 568 26.32 -13.32 -4.15
C GLN A 568 26.02 -14.83 -4.18
N MET A 569 25.87 -15.47 -3.02
CA MET A 569 25.45 -16.88 -2.95
C MET A 569 24.06 -17.08 -3.58
N LEU A 570 23.10 -16.20 -3.28
CA LEU A 570 21.75 -16.26 -3.86
C LEU A 570 21.78 -16.07 -5.38
N GLN A 571 22.58 -15.14 -5.88
CA GLN A 571 22.75 -14.88 -7.31
C GLN A 571 23.43 -16.04 -8.06
N GLN A 572 24.45 -16.66 -7.48
CA GLN A 572 25.13 -17.82 -8.07
C GLN A 572 24.16 -19.01 -8.24
N GLN A 573 23.23 -19.16 -7.31
CA GLN A 573 22.19 -20.19 -7.37
C GLN A 573 21.01 -19.76 -8.26
N ILE A 574 20.96 -18.52 -8.72
CA ILE A 574 19.79 -17.92 -9.37
C ILE A 574 18.53 -18.25 -8.55
N ALA A 575 18.60 -17.98 -7.24
CA ALA A 575 17.47 -18.15 -6.35
C ALA A 575 16.36 -17.15 -6.66
N TYR A 576 16.74 -16.02 -7.23
CA TYR A 576 15.84 -15.00 -7.75
C TYR A 576 16.47 -14.30 -8.96
N LEU A 577 15.61 -13.71 -9.78
CA LEU A 577 15.98 -12.86 -10.91
C LEU A 577 15.53 -11.43 -10.58
N PRO A 578 16.45 -10.49 -10.30
CA PRO A 578 16.09 -9.09 -10.15
C PRO A 578 15.68 -8.52 -11.50
N LEU A 579 14.62 -7.73 -11.54
CA LEU A 579 14.08 -7.16 -12.77
C LEU A 579 14.37 -5.66 -12.84
N TYR A 580 13.67 -4.87 -12.05
CA TYR A 580 13.80 -3.41 -12.13
C TYR A 580 13.45 -2.73 -10.79
N ARG A 581 13.75 -1.42 -10.74
CA ARG A 581 13.27 -0.48 -9.71
C ARG A 581 12.33 0.52 -10.33
N ASN A 582 11.36 0.93 -9.55
CA ASN A 582 10.43 1.96 -9.93
C ASN A 582 10.96 3.36 -9.58
N ARG A 583 10.33 4.39 -10.14
CA ARG A 583 10.48 5.78 -9.69
C ARG A 583 9.18 6.22 -9.03
N ILE A 584 9.26 6.78 -7.85
CA ILE A 584 8.12 7.33 -7.12
C ILE A 584 8.00 8.83 -7.42
N GLY A 585 6.82 9.26 -7.81
CA GLY A 585 6.46 10.66 -7.95
C GLY A 585 5.44 11.08 -6.91
N LEU A 586 5.65 12.24 -6.29
CA LEU A 586 4.71 12.89 -5.38
C LEU A 586 4.29 14.23 -5.96
N MET A 587 2.99 14.46 -6.01
CA MET A 587 2.44 15.80 -6.21
C MET A 587 2.16 16.41 -4.83
N VAL A 588 2.71 17.57 -4.58
CA VAL A 588 2.71 18.22 -3.27
C VAL A 588 2.01 19.56 -3.35
N ASP A 589 1.06 19.80 -2.43
CA ASP A 589 0.47 21.13 -2.23
C ASP A 589 1.59 22.11 -1.84
N PRO A 590 1.79 23.23 -2.56
CA PRO A 590 2.87 24.19 -2.29
C PRO A 590 2.78 24.84 -0.91
N ARG A 591 1.65 24.73 -0.23
CA ARG A 591 1.44 25.20 1.15
C ARG A 591 1.92 24.19 2.19
N LEU A 592 2.14 22.93 1.81
CA LEU A 592 2.57 21.85 2.70
C LEU A 592 4.10 21.85 2.79
N HIS A 593 4.62 21.92 3.99
CA HIS A 593 6.04 21.92 4.31
C HIS A 593 6.42 20.76 5.22
N GLY A 594 7.73 20.54 5.39
CA GLY A 594 8.24 19.46 6.26
C GLY A 594 8.17 18.06 5.64
N ILE A 595 7.93 17.98 4.33
CA ILE A 595 7.85 16.70 3.61
C ILE A 595 9.21 16.04 3.64
N ARG A 596 9.22 14.82 4.17
CA ARG A 596 10.38 13.92 4.18
C ARG A 596 9.91 12.56 3.72
N ILE A 597 10.45 12.12 2.59
CA ILE A 597 10.18 10.81 2.02
C ILE A 597 11.32 9.89 2.45
N ASN A 598 11.00 8.74 3.02
CA ASN A 598 11.96 7.69 3.28
C ASN A 598 12.17 6.81 2.03
N ARG A 599 13.11 5.85 2.08
CA ARG A 599 13.36 4.93 0.96
C ARG A 599 12.19 4.01 0.61
N GLN A 600 11.27 3.80 1.54
CA GLN A 600 10.02 3.06 1.30
C GLN A 600 8.97 3.92 0.57
N GLY A 601 9.30 5.18 0.26
CA GLY A 601 8.34 6.12 -0.32
C GLY A 601 7.34 6.70 0.68
N HIS A 602 7.49 6.44 1.97
CA HIS A 602 6.57 6.91 3.01
C HIS A 602 6.89 8.34 3.43
N VAL A 603 5.85 9.09 3.72
CA VAL A 603 5.94 10.45 4.27
C VAL A 603 5.68 10.43 5.76
N ASP A 604 6.56 11.03 6.55
CA ASP A 604 6.35 11.18 7.99
C ASP A 604 5.36 12.32 8.27
N TYR A 605 4.09 11.98 8.56
CA TYR A 605 3.03 12.96 8.82
C TYR A 605 3.28 13.81 10.06
N ARG A 606 4.19 13.42 10.98
CA ARG A 606 4.57 14.21 12.16
C ARG A 606 5.30 15.50 11.79
N THR A 607 6.04 15.47 10.68
CA THR A 607 6.87 16.58 10.24
C THR A 607 6.14 17.58 9.36
N LEU A 608 4.93 17.25 8.94
CA LEU A 608 4.14 18.08 8.04
C LEU A 608 3.53 19.29 8.77
N TRP A 609 3.60 20.44 8.14
CA TRP A 609 2.97 21.66 8.62
C TRP A 609 2.60 22.58 7.47
N TYR A 610 1.69 23.50 7.72
CA TYR A 610 1.21 24.45 6.73
C TYR A 610 1.63 25.87 7.03
N LYS A 611 2.09 26.58 5.99
CA LYS A 611 2.29 28.01 6.06
C LYS A 611 0.95 28.69 5.73
N HIS A 612 0.37 29.36 6.73
CA HIS A 612 -0.77 30.23 6.48
C HIS A 612 -0.32 31.42 5.61
N ARG A 613 -1.10 31.75 4.57
CA ARG A 613 -0.93 33.05 3.92
C ARG A 613 -1.36 34.12 4.92
N SER A 614 -0.47 35.05 5.18
CA SER A 614 -0.74 36.28 5.93
C SER A 614 -1.71 37.16 5.16
#